data_b51aeb825f0c4bbd485d1ac410cdcbe8
#
_entry.id   b51aeb825f0c4bbd485d1ac410cdcbe8
#
_cell.length_a   1.000
_cell.length_b   1.000
_cell.length_c   1.000
_cell.angle_alpha   90.00
_cell.angle_beta   90.00
_cell.angle_gamma   90.00
#
_symmetry.space_group_name_H-M   'P 1'
#
loop_
_entity.id
_entity.type
_entity.pdbx_description
1 polymer ?
#
loop_
_entity_poly.entity_id
_entity_poly.type
_entity_poly.pdbx_seq_one_letter_code
_entity_poly.pdbx_strand_id
1 'polypeptide(L)'
;MNSKNGRFQSEQSWRQLYLSALFELDPGRLPQRIADAQQAIGERNLALTRAGGDNQSEQKALGNAHLALDELKRIHQVDRRVA
;
A
#
# COMPACT_ATOMS: atom_id res chain seq x y z
N MET A 1 -11.58 2.52 -23.47
CA MET A 1 -10.53 2.46 -23.32
C MET A 1 -9.93 2.67 -22.09
N ASN A 2 -10.33 3.43 -21.36
CA ASN A 2 -9.76 3.67 -20.15
C ASN A 2 -9.99 2.65 -19.14
N SER A 3 -11.01 1.90 -19.25
CA SER A 3 -11.34 0.95 -18.24
C SER A 3 -10.32 -0.11 -18.10
N LYS A 4 -9.58 -0.37 -19.13
CA LYS A 4 -8.63 -1.39 -19.02
C LYS A 4 -7.51 -0.99 -18.14
N ASN A 5 -7.28 0.25 -17.93
CA ASN A 5 -6.20 0.66 -17.11
C ASN A 5 -6.34 0.21 -15.71
N GLY A 6 -7.52 0.24 -15.17
CA GLY A 6 -7.69 -0.14 -13.80
C GLY A 6 -7.46 -1.58 -13.57
N ARG A 7 -7.73 -2.38 -14.58
CA ARG A 7 -7.62 -3.74 -14.39
C ARG A 7 -6.26 -4.26 -14.38
N PHE A 8 -5.49 -3.99 -15.35
CA PHE A 8 -4.22 -4.60 -15.37
C PHE A 8 -3.21 -3.89 -14.52
N GLN A 9 -3.61 -2.89 -13.81
CA GLN A 9 -2.72 -2.28 -12.89
C GLN A 9 -2.80 -2.85 -11.52
N SER A 10 -3.57 -3.90 -11.31
CA SER A 10 -3.71 -4.44 -9.99
C SER A 10 -2.38 -4.81 -9.36
N GLU A 11 -1.45 -5.26 -10.15
CA GLU A 11 -0.15 -5.62 -9.64
C GLU A 11 0.70 -4.43 -9.31
N GLN A 12 0.63 -3.36 -10.08
CA GLN A 12 1.44 -2.20 -9.87
C GLN A 12 0.74 -1.15 -9.03
N SER A 13 -0.57 -1.25 -8.93
CA SER A 13 -1.33 -0.25 -8.22
C SER A 13 -0.93 -0.15 -6.76
N TRP A 14 -0.67 -1.25 -6.08
CA TRP A 14 -0.29 -1.19 -4.69
C TRP A 14 1.08 -0.51 -4.53
N ARG A 15 1.98 -0.74 -5.49
CA ARG A 15 3.30 -0.12 -5.42
C ARG A 15 3.21 1.39 -5.59
N GLN A 16 2.36 1.83 -6.49
CA GLN A 16 2.18 3.26 -6.71
C GLN A 16 1.55 3.91 -5.50
N LEU A 17 0.57 3.27 -4.91
CA LEU A 17 -0.06 3.81 -3.71
C LEU A 17 0.89 3.82 -2.52
N TYR A 18 1.71 2.79 -2.43
CA TYR A 18 2.72 2.71 -1.39
C TYR A 18 3.71 3.87 -1.53
N LEU A 19 4.21 4.10 -2.74
CA LEU A 19 5.14 5.20 -2.97
C LEU A 19 4.47 6.55 -2.72
N SER A 20 3.21 6.68 -3.10
CA SER A 20 2.48 7.91 -2.84
C SER A 20 2.42 8.21 -1.35
N ALA A 21 2.24 7.18 -0.54
CA ALA A 21 2.22 7.37 0.90
C ALA A 21 3.59 7.77 1.43
N LEU A 22 4.65 7.11 0.93
CA LEU A 22 5.99 7.41 1.42
C LEU A 22 6.42 8.83 1.07
N PHE A 23 5.97 9.32 -0.07
CA PHE A 23 6.39 10.64 -0.54
C PHE A 23 5.38 11.73 -0.28
N GLU A 24 4.29 11.43 0.43
CA GLU A 24 3.30 12.45 0.72
C GLU A 24 3.86 13.40 1.78
N LEU A 25 3.93 14.68 1.43
CA LEU A 25 4.47 15.66 2.33
C LEU A 25 3.40 16.34 3.17
N ASP A 26 2.15 16.22 2.77
CA ASP A 26 1.06 16.88 3.48
C ASP A 26 0.55 15.96 4.59
N PRO A 27 0.77 16.30 5.85
CA PRO A 27 0.33 15.43 6.94
C PRO A 27 -1.18 15.26 6.99
N GLY A 28 -1.94 16.18 6.39
CA GLY A 28 -3.38 16.02 6.34
C GLY A 28 -3.83 14.96 5.37
N ARG A 29 -3.03 14.68 4.36
CA ARG A 29 -3.36 13.67 3.35
C ARG A 29 -2.75 12.32 3.65
N LEU A 30 -1.74 12.29 4.49
CA LEU A 30 -0.99 11.07 4.73
C LEU A 30 -1.86 9.91 5.23
N PRO A 31 -2.77 10.11 6.18
CA PRO A 31 -3.57 8.98 6.64
C PRO A 31 -4.38 8.32 5.53
N GLN A 32 -4.91 9.12 4.62
CA GLN A 32 -5.67 8.57 3.51
C GLN A 32 -4.77 7.81 2.55
N ARG A 33 -3.56 8.35 2.30
CA ARG A 33 -2.61 7.66 1.43
C ARG A 33 -2.20 6.31 2.01
N ILE A 34 -1.99 6.27 3.31
CA ILE A 34 -1.63 5.03 3.97
C ILE A 34 -2.79 4.03 3.87
N ALA A 35 -4.00 4.49 4.14
CA ALA A 35 -5.15 3.60 4.10
C ALA A 35 -5.36 3.03 2.70
N ASP A 36 -5.22 3.85 1.68
CA ASP A 36 -5.37 3.41 0.30
C ASP A 36 -4.33 2.37 -0.06
N ALA A 37 -3.10 2.60 0.36
CA ALA A 37 -2.02 1.67 0.06
C ALA A 37 -2.20 0.36 0.81
N GLN A 38 -2.61 0.41 2.06
CA GLN A 38 -2.81 -0.80 2.84
C GLN A 38 -3.96 -1.63 2.28
N GLN A 39 -5.00 -0.97 1.81
CA GLN A 39 -6.10 -1.68 1.21
C GLN A 39 -5.66 -2.38 -0.07
N ALA A 40 -4.91 -1.70 -0.91
CA ALA A 40 -4.43 -2.28 -2.16
C ALA A 40 -3.50 -3.46 -1.90
N ILE A 41 -2.65 -3.33 -0.89
CA ILE A 41 -1.75 -4.42 -0.51
C ILE A 41 -2.56 -5.64 -0.06
N GLY A 42 -3.58 -5.43 0.76
CA GLY A 42 -4.40 -6.53 1.21
C GLY A 42 -5.13 -7.23 0.08
N GLU A 43 -5.66 -6.45 -0.84
CA GLU A 43 -6.36 -7.01 -2.00
C GLU A 43 -5.42 -7.80 -2.89
N ARG A 44 -4.25 -7.27 -3.11
CA ARG A 44 -3.28 -7.97 -3.95
C ARG A 44 -2.81 -9.25 -3.28
N ASN A 45 -2.57 -9.20 -1.99
CA ASN A 45 -2.15 -10.39 -1.26
C ASN A 45 -3.22 -11.48 -1.33
N LEU A 46 -4.47 -11.10 -1.21
CA LEU A 46 -5.56 -12.05 -1.30
C LEU A 46 -5.63 -12.66 -2.70
N ALA A 47 -5.45 -11.84 -3.72
CA ALA A 47 -5.47 -12.31 -5.09
C ALA A 47 -4.35 -13.33 -5.34
N LEU A 48 -3.16 -13.07 -4.81
CA LEU A 48 -2.06 -13.99 -4.98
C LEU A 48 -2.31 -15.29 -4.24
N THR A 49 -2.90 -15.22 -3.08
CA THR A 49 -3.22 -16.41 -2.32
C THR A 49 -4.22 -17.28 -3.07
N ARG A 50 -5.20 -16.66 -3.70
CA ARG A 50 -6.18 -17.42 -4.45
C ARG A 50 -5.61 -18.01 -5.72
N ALA A 51 -4.70 -17.30 -6.35
CA ALA A 51 -4.12 -17.78 -7.59
C ALA A 51 -3.22 -19.00 -7.37
N GLY A 52 -2.62 -19.07 -6.21
CA GLY A 52 -1.69 -20.13 -5.92
C GLY A 52 -0.39 -19.88 -6.67
N GLY A 53 0.42 -20.86 -6.80
CA GLY A 53 1.64 -20.74 -7.54
C GLY A 53 2.75 -20.12 -6.74
N ASP A 54 3.81 -19.75 -7.44
CA ASP A 54 5.03 -19.28 -6.82
C ASP A 54 5.05 -17.76 -6.80
N ASN A 55 4.50 -17.17 -5.76
CA ASN A 55 4.41 -15.73 -5.66
C ASN A 55 5.16 -15.21 -4.44
N GLN A 56 6.15 -15.94 -4.01
CA GLN A 56 6.81 -15.59 -2.75
C GLN A 56 7.50 -14.26 -2.79
N SER A 57 8.10 -13.91 -3.90
CA SER A 57 8.78 -12.62 -4.01
C SER A 57 7.83 -11.46 -3.81
N GLU A 58 6.71 -11.53 -4.47
CA GLU A 58 5.75 -10.44 -4.36
C GLU A 58 5.08 -10.46 -2.99
N GLN A 59 4.80 -11.62 -2.45
CA GLN A 59 4.21 -11.71 -1.12
C GLN A 59 5.13 -11.12 -0.07
N LYS A 60 6.41 -11.35 -0.21
CA LYS A 60 7.37 -10.79 0.70
C LYS A 60 7.41 -9.26 0.57
N ALA A 61 7.37 -8.77 -0.66
CA ALA A 61 7.34 -7.33 -0.88
C ALA A 61 6.09 -6.70 -0.30
N LEU A 62 4.95 -7.36 -0.42
CA LEU A 62 3.70 -6.87 0.15
C LEU A 62 3.79 -6.80 1.67
N GLY A 63 4.34 -7.82 2.28
CA GLY A 63 4.50 -7.84 3.72
C GLY A 63 5.41 -6.74 4.21
N ASN A 64 6.52 -6.53 3.52
CA ASN A 64 7.45 -5.48 3.87
C ASN A 64 6.82 -4.11 3.72
N ALA A 65 6.07 -3.91 2.66
CA ALA A 65 5.40 -2.63 2.43
C ALA A 65 4.34 -2.37 3.50
N HIS A 66 3.62 -3.42 3.88
CA HIS A 66 2.60 -3.27 4.91
C HIS A 66 3.23 -2.85 6.23
N LEU A 67 4.33 -3.47 6.60
CA LEU A 67 5.01 -3.11 7.83
C LEU A 67 5.56 -1.69 7.79
N ALA A 68 6.07 -1.28 6.65
CA ALA A 68 6.58 0.07 6.50
C ALA A 68 5.46 1.10 6.65
N LEU A 69 4.29 0.80 6.09
CA LEU A 69 3.15 1.70 6.21
C LEU A 69 2.62 1.76 7.64
N ASP A 70 2.64 0.63 8.33
CA ASP A 70 2.26 0.60 9.73
C ASP A 70 3.18 1.48 10.56
N GLU A 71 4.46 1.40 10.30
CA GLU A 71 5.43 2.20 11.01
C GLU A 71 5.24 3.69 10.70
N LEU A 72 5.01 4.00 9.45
CA LEU A 72 4.78 5.38 9.03
C LEU A 72 3.53 5.94 9.72
N LYS A 73 2.49 5.13 9.78
CA LYS A 73 1.25 5.54 10.42
C LYS A 73 1.48 5.80 11.90
N ARG A 74 2.23 4.95 12.54
CA ARG A 74 2.50 5.10 13.96
C ARG A 74 3.32 6.36 14.24
N ILE A 75 4.33 6.61 13.44
CA ILE A 75 5.17 7.78 13.60
C ILE A 75 4.33 9.05 13.39
N HIS A 76 3.49 9.02 12.37
CA HIS A 76 2.64 10.17 12.08
C HIS A 76 1.70 10.46 13.25
N GLN A 77 1.14 9.43 13.84
CA GLN A 77 0.25 9.60 14.96
C GLN A 77 0.96 10.13 16.19
N VAL A 78 2.17 9.68 16.41
CA VAL A 78 2.97 10.15 17.53
C VAL A 78 3.27 11.64 17.36
N ASP A 79 3.65 12.04 16.17
CA ASP A 79 3.94 13.44 15.90
C ASP A 79 2.73 14.30 16.18
N ARG A 80 1.56 13.86 15.80
CA ARG A 80 0.35 14.63 16.02
C ARG A 80 0.04 14.76 17.48
N ARG A 81 0.32 13.73 18.24
CA ARG A 81 0.04 13.77 19.66
C ARG A 81 0.97 14.70 20.39
N VAL A 82 2.18 14.75 19.95
CA VAL A 82 3.17 15.63 20.56
C VAL A 82 2.85 17.08 20.27
N ALA A 83 2.42 17.32 19.07
CA ALA A 83 2.10 18.68 18.70
C ALA A 83 0.87 19.17 19.41
#